data_949f3476cd803ad292064d1d296dc9aa
#
_entry.id   949f3476cd803ad292064d1d296dc9aa
#
_cell.length_a   1.000
_cell.length_b   1.000
_cell.length_c   1.000
_cell.angle_alpha   90.00
_cell.angle_beta   90.00
_cell.angle_gamma   90.00
#
_symmetry.space_group_name_H-M   'P 1'
#
loop_
_entity.id
_entity.type
_entity.pdbx_description
1 polymer ?
#
loop_
_entity_poly.entity_id
_entity_poly.type
_entity_poly.pdbx_seq_one_letter_code
_entity_poly.pdbx_strand_id
1 'polypeptide(L)'
;MQSKMMALQSALAGLGYPVGTVDGIWGARTRQALADLLAANGRQGGATPLQPVTDLPWMTEARRVLGRHEGRDNGFLRKWLKSDGRTLGDPAKLPWCGDFVETCIRIALPSEPFPGDLGENPYWARNWSQFGRATQPTYGAVLVFGRDGGGHVGFCVGEEGGSYAVLGGNQSNAVTIANIAKSRLIAARWPATFAAQPIYLPQTRGG
;
A
#
# COMPACT_ATOMS: atom_id res chain seq x y z
N MET A 1 -15.26 5.38 14.65
CA MET A 1 -14.32 5.97 13.65
C MET A 1 -15.01 7.08 12.86
N GLN A 2 -16.22 6.87 12.34
CA GLN A 2 -17.01 7.83 11.56
C GLN A 2 -17.24 9.15 12.31
N SER A 3 -17.52 9.13 13.61
CA SER A 3 -17.75 10.32 14.45
C SER A 3 -16.54 11.25 14.54
N LYS A 4 -15.31 10.70 14.61
CA LYS A 4 -14.07 11.51 14.64
C LYS A 4 -13.80 12.17 13.29
N MET A 5 -14.12 11.47 12.21
CA MET A 5 -13.96 12.00 10.86
C MET A 5 -14.99 13.10 10.58
N MET A 6 -16.23 12.92 11.02
CA MET A 6 -17.26 13.96 10.95
C MET A 6 -16.85 15.20 11.76
N ALA A 7 -16.26 15.01 12.95
CA ALA A 7 -15.74 16.12 13.77
C ALA A 7 -14.62 16.88 13.05
N LEU A 8 -13.69 16.16 12.40
CA LEU A 8 -12.63 16.77 11.59
C LEU A 8 -13.22 17.55 10.39
N GLN A 9 -14.15 16.95 9.66
CA GLN A 9 -14.82 17.61 8.53
C GLN A 9 -15.57 18.88 8.99
N SER A 10 -16.30 18.80 10.12
CA SER A 10 -16.99 19.96 10.69
C SER A 10 -16.03 21.06 11.11
N ALA A 11 -14.89 20.71 11.73
CA ALA A 11 -13.87 21.68 12.11
C ALA A 11 -13.25 22.37 10.88
N LEU A 12 -12.91 21.63 9.85
CA LEU A 12 -12.37 22.17 8.59
C LEU A 12 -13.40 23.11 7.90
N ALA A 13 -14.68 22.70 7.86
CA ALA A 13 -15.75 23.53 7.32
C ALA A 13 -15.95 24.82 8.13
N GLY A 14 -15.92 24.73 9.48
CA GLY A 14 -15.99 25.87 10.37
C GLY A 14 -14.83 26.87 10.20
N LEU A 15 -13.68 26.38 9.76
CA LEU A 15 -12.51 27.21 9.42
C LEU A 15 -12.55 27.75 7.97
N GLY A 16 -13.62 27.48 7.21
CA GLY A 16 -13.79 27.98 5.85
C GLY A 16 -13.18 27.08 4.76
N TYR A 17 -12.71 25.88 5.09
CA TYR A 17 -12.15 24.95 4.10
C TYR A 17 -13.26 24.02 3.53
N PRO A 18 -13.43 23.95 2.20
CA PRO A 18 -14.54 23.22 1.56
C PRO A 18 -14.35 21.70 1.64
N VAL A 19 -15.00 21.03 2.59
CA VAL A 19 -14.95 19.57 2.75
C VAL A 19 -16.04 18.82 1.97
N GLY A 20 -17.04 19.54 1.45
CA GLY A 20 -18.27 18.93 0.92
C GLY A 20 -19.22 18.49 2.03
N THR A 21 -19.86 17.35 1.83
CA THR A 21 -20.77 16.78 2.87
C THR A 21 -19.94 16.27 4.06
N VAL A 22 -20.44 16.53 5.26
CA VAL A 22 -19.88 15.97 6.52
C VAL A 22 -20.46 14.56 6.70
N ASP A 23 -19.80 13.58 6.10
CA ASP A 23 -20.28 12.17 5.97
C ASP A 23 -19.42 11.16 6.75
N GLY A 24 -18.33 11.64 7.37
CA GLY A 24 -17.38 10.79 8.08
C GLY A 24 -16.45 9.98 7.15
N ILE A 25 -16.43 10.28 5.85
CA ILE A 25 -15.59 9.62 4.87
C ILE A 25 -14.30 10.43 4.60
N TRP A 26 -13.14 9.78 4.65
CA TRP A 26 -11.87 10.37 4.27
C TRP A 26 -11.74 10.51 2.75
N GLY A 27 -12.55 11.38 2.15
CA GLY A 27 -12.61 11.61 0.71
C GLY A 27 -11.58 12.63 0.20
N ALA A 28 -11.55 12.83 -1.12
CA ALA A 28 -10.64 13.76 -1.77
C ALA A 28 -10.82 15.21 -1.27
N ARG A 29 -12.05 15.65 -1.05
CA ARG A 29 -12.35 17.01 -0.56
C ARG A 29 -11.88 17.23 0.86
N THR A 30 -12.06 16.25 1.76
CA THR A 30 -11.56 16.32 3.14
C THR A 30 -10.03 16.38 3.19
N ARG A 31 -9.36 15.59 2.34
CA ARG A 31 -7.89 15.64 2.21
C ARG A 31 -7.41 16.99 1.71
N GLN A 32 -8.06 17.55 0.69
CA GLN A 32 -7.71 18.86 0.14
C GLN A 32 -7.91 19.96 1.18
N ALA A 33 -9.04 19.98 1.86
CA ALA A 33 -9.34 20.95 2.91
C ALA A 33 -8.31 20.92 4.05
N LEU A 34 -7.86 19.74 4.47
CA LEU A 34 -6.78 19.61 5.46
C LEU A 34 -5.44 20.09 4.92
N ALA A 35 -5.11 19.79 3.67
CA ALA A 35 -3.89 20.27 3.03
C ALA A 35 -3.87 21.80 2.94
N ASP A 36 -5.00 22.41 2.58
CA ASP A 36 -5.15 23.87 2.51
C ASP A 36 -5.01 24.54 3.89
N LEU A 37 -5.58 23.95 4.95
CA LEU A 37 -5.40 24.39 6.33
C LEU A 37 -3.93 24.34 6.73
N LEU A 38 -3.24 23.24 6.47
CA LEU A 38 -1.82 23.08 6.80
C LEU A 38 -0.94 24.06 6.01
N ALA A 39 -1.25 24.29 4.74
CA ALA A 39 -0.57 25.26 3.91
C ALA A 39 -0.77 26.70 4.40
N ALA A 40 -1.96 27.04 4.87
CA ALA A 40 -2.27 28.36 5.45
C ALA A 40 -1.51 28.60 6.76
N ASN A 41 -1.39 27.61 7.62
CA ASN A 41 -0.65 27.69 8.88
C ASN A 41 0.88 27.62 8.68
N GLY A 42 1.37 26.96 7.62
CA GLY A 42 2.80 26.85 7.29
C GLY A 42 3.41 28.15 6.74
N ARG A 43 2.61 29.14 6.37
CA ARG A 43 3.11 30.43 5.87
C ARG A 43 3.76 31.32 6.92
N GLN A 44 3.69 30.97 8.21
CA GLN A 44 4.36 31.71 9.29
C GLN A 44 5.76 31.19 9.66
N GLY A 45 6.23 30.12 9.02
CA GLY A 45 7.59 29.65 9.21
C GLY A 45 8.04 28.92 7.94
N GLY A 46 9.04 29.45 7.27
CA GLY A 46 9.56 29.07 5.95
C GLY A 46 9.62 27.57 5.62
N ALA A 47 8.48 26.92 5.51
CA ALA A 47 8.34 25.53 5.12
C ALA A 47 8.09 25.45 3.62
N THR A 48 8.82 24.56 2.95
CA THR A 48 8.61 24.14 1.57
C THR A 48 7.12 23.82 1.34
N PRO A 49 6.48 24.26 0.25
CA PRO A 49 5.10 23.93 -0.05
C PRO A 49 4.90 22.42 0.02
N LEU A 50 3.94 21.97 0.86
CA LEU A 50 3.56 20.56 0.90
C LEU A 50 3.04 20.20 -0.49
N GLN A 51 3.75 19.34 -1.20
CA GLN A 51 3.28 18.71 -2.42
C GLN A 51 1.93 18.06 -2.12
N PRO A 52 0.97 18.05 -3.06
CA PRO A 52 -0.25 17.27 -2.86
C PRO A 52 0.16 15.87 -2.40
N VAL A 53 -0.50 15.36 -1.36
CA VAL A 53 -0.22 14.01 -0.83
C VAL A 53 -0.65 13.02 -1.90
N THR A 54 0.22 12.82 -2.88
CA THR A 54 0.10 11.72 -3.82
C THR A 54 0.39 10.46 -3.03
N ASP A 55 -0.43 9.44 -3.20
CA ASP A 55 -0.18 8.11 -2.62
C ASP A 55 1.24 7.64 -2.99
N LEU A 56 1.81 6.74 -2.20
CA LEU A 56 3.12 6.18 -2.54
C LEU A 56 3.06 5.60 -3.97
N PRO A 57 4.08 5.82 -4.82
CA PRO A 57 4.01 5.47 -6.24
C PRO A 57 3.60 4.01 -6.48
N TRP A 58 4.17 3.06 -5.73
CA TRP A 58 3.80 1.63 -5.83
C TRP A 58 2.40 1.33 -5.27
N MET A 59 1.92 2.11 -4.31
CA MET A 59 0.54 1.98 -3.80
C MET A 59 -0.48 2.50 -4.80
N THR A 60 -0.15 3.57 -5.52
CA THR A 60 -0.95 4.07 -6.64
C THR A 60 -1.10 2.97 -7.70
N GLU A 61 -0.01 2.31 -8.08
CA GLU A 61 -0.03 1.21 -9.05
C GLU A 61 -0.82 0.00 -8.53
N ALA A 62 -0.60 -0.41 -7.28
CA ALA A 62 -1.34 -1.51 -6.66
C ALA A 62 -2.85 -1.25 -6.60
N ARG A 63 -3.26 -0.01 -6.28
CA ARG A 63 -4.68 0.37 -6.25
C ARG A 63 -5.32 0.45 -7.62
N ARG A 64 -4.56 0.76 -8.67
CA ARG A 64 -5.03 0.81 -10.06
C ARG A 64 -5.61 -0.52 -10.53
N VAL A 65 -5.10 -1.62 -9.98
CA VAL A 65 -5.54 -2.98 -10.34
C VAL A 65 -6.41 -3.66 -9.26
N LEU A 66 -6.77 -2.92 -8.20
CA LEU A 66 -7.64 -3.44 -7.14
C LEU A 66 -8.97 -3.96 -7.71
N GLY A 67 -9.40 -5.14 -7.26
CA GLY A 67 -10.61 -5.82 -7.72
C GLY A 67 -10.45 -6.67 -8.98
N ARG A 68 -9.27 -6.68 -9.64
CA ARG A 68 -9.00 -7.57 -10.78
C ARG A 68 -8.90 -9.01 -10.32
N HIS A 69 -9.57 -9.91 -11.03
CA HIS A 69 -9.70 -11.32 -10.72
C HIS A 69 -9.01 -12.17 -11.80
N GLU A 70 -8.21 -13.15 -11.40
CA GLU A 70 -7.36 -13.97 -12.30
C GLU A 70 -8.14 -14.74 -13.37
N GLY A 71 -9.39 -15.13 -13.11
CA GLY A 71 -10.25 -15.76 -14.10
C GLY A 71 -10.94 -14.74 -15.02
N ARG A 72 -11.71 -13.80 -14.42
CA ARG A 72 -12.49 -12.80 -15.18
C ARG A 72 -11.63 -11.81 -15.95
N ASP A 73 -10.52 -11.35 -15.34
CA ASP A 73 -9.64 -10.33 -15.88
C ASP A 73 -8.28 -10.92 -16.32
N ASN A 74 -8.19 -12.23 -16.61
CA ASN A 74 -6.94 -12.94 -16.89
C ASN A 74 -6.10 -12.26 -17.97
N GLY A 75 -6.68 -11.93 -19.11
CA GLY A 75 -5.97 -11.29 -20.21
C GLY A 75 -5.37 -9.92 -19.84
N PHE A 76 -6.06 -9.15 -18.99
CA PHE A 76 -5.54 -7.90 -18.44
C PHE A 76 -4.39 -8.17 -17.47
N LEU A 77 -4.59 -9.06 -16.49
CA LEU A 77 -3.59 -9.36 -15.45
C LEU A 77 -2.31 -9.92 -16.06
N ARG A 78 -2.39 -10.83 -17.04
CA ARG A 78 -1.20 -11.35 -17.75
C ARG A 78 -0.39 -10.25 -18.43
N LYS A 79 -1.06 -9.28 -19.06
CA LYS A 79 -0.38 -8.14 -19.69
C LYS A 79 0.23 -7.22 -18.66
N TRP A 80 -0.49 -6.94 -17.58
CA TRP A 80 -0.05 -6.05 -16.53
C TRP A 80 1.13 -6.63 -15.75
N LEU A 81 1.06 -7.90 -15.31
CA LEU A 81 2.15 -8.59 -14.63
C LEU A 81 3.44 -8.70 -15.46
N LYS A 82 3.33 -8.62 -16.79
CA LYS A 82 4.47 -8.62 -17.70
C LYS A 82 4.97 -7.22 -18.07
N SER A 83 4.31 -6.17 -17.63
CA SER A 83 4.60 -4.80 -18.09
C SER A 83 5.92 -4.23 -17.57
N ASP A 84 6.49 -4.82 -16.53
CA ASP A 84 7.83 -4.53 -16.03
C ASP A 84 8.96 -5.33 -16.76
N GLY A 85 8.58 -6.14 -17.75
CA GLY A 85 9.49 -6.98 -18.54
C GLY A 85 9.68 -8.40 -18.02
N ARG A 86 9.08 -8.77 -16.86
CA ARG A 86 9.20 -10.08 -16.22
C ARG A 86 7.80 -10.61 -15.85
N THR A 87 7.65 -11.88 -15.63
CA THR A 87 6.43 -12.51 -15.07
C THR A 87 6.66 -13.98 -14.77
N LEU A 88 6.01 -14.50 -13.74
CA LEU A 88 5.94 -15.94 -13.48
C LEU A 88 5.09 -16.68 -14.55
N GLY A 89 4.11 -15.99 -15.14
CA GLY A 89 3.28 -16.56 -16.21
C GLY A 89 1.79 -16.31 -16.04
N ASP A 90 0.97 -17.37 -16.17
CA ASP A 90 -0.47 -17.28 -16.11
C ASP A 90 -0.98 -17.22 -14.66
N PRO A 91 -1.56 -16.10 -14.21
CA PRO A 91 -2.03 -15.96 -12.82
C PRO A 91 -3.16 -16.95 -12.45
N ALA A 92 -3.92 -17.45 -13.43
CA ALA A 92 -4.94 -18.47 -13.16
C ALA A 92 -4.34 -19.87 -12.89
N LYS A 93 -3.03 -20.05 -13.07
CA LYS A 93 -2.34 -21.35 -12.94
C LYS A 93 -1.22 -21.32 -11.91
N LEU A 94 -0.67 -20.16 -11.62
CA LEU A 94 0.53 -19.98 -10.83
C LEU A 94 0.29 -18.98 -9.69
N PRO A 95 0.93 -19.15 -8.50
CA PRO A 95 0.80 -18.19 -7.41
C PRO A 95 1.50 -16.88 -7.76
N TRP A 96 0.77 -15.78 -7.82
CA TRP A 96 1.24 -14.50 -8.33
C TRP A 96 1.31 -13.36 -7.32
N CYS A 97 1.32 -13.65 -6.01
CA CYS A 97 1.46 -12.58 -5.00
C CYS A 97 2.84 -11.88 -5.06
N GLY A 98 3.92 -12.63 -5.33
CA GLY A 98 5.26 -12.06 -5.52
C GLY A 98 5.36 -11.26 -6.82
N ASP A 99 4.81 -11.78 -7.92
CA ASP A 99 4.75 -11.13 -9.23
C ASP A 99 3.97 -9.79 -9.16
N PHE A 100 2.87 -9.77 -8.39
CA PHE A 100 2.11 -8.55 -8.13
C PHE A 100 2.96 -7.46 -7.45
N VAL A 101 3.68 -7.82 -6.39
CA VAL A 101 4.52 -6.85 -5.66
C VAL A 101 5.70 -6.41 -6.52
N GLU A 102 6.34 -7.33 -7.25
CA GLU A 102 7.42 -7.02 -8.19
C GLU A 102 6.97 -6.00 -9.23
N THR A 103 5.87 -6.26 -9.90
CA THR A 103 5.31 -5.36 -10.94
C THR A 103 5.06 -3.96 -10.38
N CYS A 104 4.42 -3.84 -9.22
CA CYS A 104 4.16 -2.55 -8.59
C CYS A 104 5.46 -1.79 -8.27
N ILE A 105 6.46 -2.47 -7.70
CA ILE A 105 7.74 -1.85 -7.32
C ILE A 105 8.54 -1.46 -8.57
N ARG A 106 8.68 -2.33 -9.56
CA ARG A 106 9.48 -2.05 -10.77
C ARG A 106 8.90 -0.92 -11.61
N ILE A 107 7.57 -0.84 -11.73
CA ILE A 107 6.91 0.27 -12.44
C ILE A 107 7.14 1.59 -11.69
N ALA A 108 6.96 1.58 -10.37
CA ALA A 108 7.02 2.78 -9.55
C ALA A 108 8.46 3.25 -9.25
N LEU A 109 9.39 2.32 -9.08
CA LEU A 109 10.77 2.54 -8.66
C LEU A 109 11.72 1.70 -9.54
N PRO A 110 11.91 2.05 -10.82
CA PRO A 110 12.66 1.22 -11.78
C PRO A 110 14.14 1.00 -11.40
N SER A 111 14.70 1.84 -10.51
CA SER A 111 16.07 1.71 -10.01
C SER A 111 16.17 0.99 -8.66
N GLU A 112 15.05 0.48 -8.12
CA GLU A 112 15.06 -0.23 -6.84
C GLU A 112 15.80 -1.57 -6.97
N PRO A 113 16.81 -1.86 -6.12
CA PRO A 113 17.55 -3.11 -6.20
C PRO A 113 16.73 -4.30 -5.67
N PHE A 114 16.93 -5.42 -6.32
CA PHE A 114 16.39 -6.72 -5.92
C PHE A 114 17.58 -7.66 -5.59
N PRO A 115 18.02 -7.70 -4.32
CA PRO A 115 19.25 -8.41 -3.92
C PRO A 115 19.04 -9.92 -3.80
N GLY A 116 20.11 -10.68 -4.02
CA GLY A 116 20.21 -12.12 -3.76
C GLY A 116 19.05 -12.92 -4.37
N ASP A 117 18.52 -13.85 -3.59
CA ASP A 117 17.43 -14.74 -4.03
C ASP A 117 16.18 -13.98 -4.50
N LEU A 118 15.94 -12.77 -3.99
CA LEU A 118 14.86 -11.93 -4.48
C LEU A 118 15.08 -11.51 -5.95
N GLY A 119 16.31 -11.20 -6.33
CA GLY A 119 16.66 -10.85 -7.72
C GLY A 119 16.52 -12.04 -8.67
N GLU A 120 16.82 -13.24 -8.19
CA GLU A 120 16.70 -14.49 -8.96
C GLU A 120 15.25 -14.95 -9.07
N ASN A 121 14.50 -14.92 -7.95
CA ASN A 121 13.12 -15.40 -7.88
C ASN A 121 12.23 -14.47 -7.03
N PRO A 122 11.74 -13.34 -7.58
CA PRO A 122 10.81 -12.44 -6.89
C PRO A 122 9.40 -13.05 -6.72
N TYR A 123 9.12 -14.16 -7.40
CA TYR A 123 7.82 -14.86 -7.32
C TYR A 123 7.66 -15.65 -6.04
N TRP A 124 8.78 -16.03 -5.36
CA TRP A 124 8.73 -16.68 -4.06
C TRP A 124 8.55 -15.65 -2.94
N ALA A 125 7.38 -15.64 -2.32
CA ALA A 125 6.98 -14.62 -1.36
C ALA A 125 8.00 -14.39 -0.22
N ARG A 126 8.68 -15.44 0.27
CA ARG A 126 9.65 -15.35 1.37
C ARG A 126 10.94 -14.60 0.98
N ASN A 127 11.31 -14.58 -0.31
CA ASN A 127 12.49 -13.86 -0.77
C ASN A 127 12.37 -12.34 -0.57
N TRP A 128 11.12 -11.83 -0.48
CA TRP A 128 10.86 -10.43 -0.17
C TRP A 128 11.34 -10.00 1.21
N SER A 129 11.73 -10.94 2.08
CA SER A 129 12.43 -10.62 3.33
C SER A 129 13.81 -9.98 3.10
N GLN A 130 14.38 -10.10 1.91
CA GLN A 130 15.65 -9.47 1.50
C GLN A 130 15.46 -8.09 0.84
N PHE A 131 14.21 -7.68 0.58
CA PHE A 131 13.89 -6.43 -0.11
C PHE A 131 14.32 -5.20 0.70
N GLY A 132 14.91 -4.20 0.03
CA GLY A 132 15.19 -2.87 0.56
C GLY A 132 15.73 -2.87 1.99
N ARG A 133 15.15 -2.06 2.87
CA ARG A 133 15.54 -1.94 4.30
C ARG A 133 14.44 -2.45 5.23
N ALA A 134 14.82 -2.93 6.41
CA ALA A 134 13.86 -3.30 7.45
C ALA A 134 13.08 -2.07 7.94
N THR A 135 11.80 -2.24 8.23
CA THR A 135 10.93 -1.21 8.79
C THR A 135 9.91 -1.81 9.76
N GLN A 136 9.20 -0.96 10.49
CA GLN A 136 7.98 -1.38 11.17
C GLN A 136 6.84 -1.51 10.14
N PRO A 137 5.83 -2.36 10.39
CA PRO A 137 4.63 -2.38 9.59
C PRO A 137 3.99 -0.99 9.56
N THR A 138 3.97 -0.40 8.36
CA THR A 138 3.49 0.95 8.11
C THR A 138 2.82 0.99 6.74
N TYR A 139 2.00 2.00 6.48
CA TYR A 139 1.33 2.14 5.19
C TYR A 139 2.34 2.08 4.02
N GLY A 140 2.08 1.19 3.07
CA GLY A 140 2.92 0.96 1.90
C GLY A 140 4.13 0.04 2.12
N ALA A 141 4.44 -0.37 3.37
CA ALA A 141 5.48 -1.36 3.60
C ALA A 141 5.13 -2.70 2.93
N VAL A 142 6.14 -3.36 2.37
CA VAL A 142 6.04 -4.74 1.90
C VAL A 142 6.01 -5.65 3.12
N LEU A 143 4.93 -6.37 3.34
CA LEU A 143 4.77 -7.34 4.42
C LEU A 143 4.93 -8.76 3.89
N VAL A 144 5.79 -9.53 4.51
CA VAL A 144 6.06 -10.93 4.19
C VAL A 144 5.49 -11.82 5.28
N PHE A 145 4.67 -12.79 4.90
CA PHE A 145 4.00 -13.70 5.83
C PHE A 145 4.38 -15.15 5.57
N GLY A 146 4.53 -15.90 6.66
CA GLY A 146 4.68 -17.35 6.62
C GLY A 146 3.33 -18.07 6.50
N ARG A 147 3.36 -19.23 5.83
CA ARG A 147 2.36 -20.28 5.88
C ARG A 147 3.03 -21.63 5.66
N ASP A 148 2.36 -22.70 6.00
CA ASP A 148 2.87 -24.05 5.75
C ASP A 148 3.11 -24.26 4.25
N GLY A 149 4.31 -24.73 3.92
CA GLY A 149 4.74 -24.98 2.55
C GLY A 149 4.94 -23.72 1.66
N GLY A 150 4.95 -22.49 2.25
CA GLY A 150 5.11 -21.29 1.43
C GLY A 150 5.07 -19.98 2.19
N GLY A 151 4.56 -18.94 1.54
CA GLY A 151 4.41 -17.60 2.09
C GLY A 151 3.36 -16.79 1.36
N HIS A 152 3.19 -15.55 1.81
CA HIS A 152 2.41 -14.53 1.13
C HIS A 152 3.15 -13.19 1.24
N VAL A 153 2.96 -12.31 0.26
CA VAL A 153 3.54 -10.97 0.25
C VAL A 153 2.52 -9.97 -0.31
N GLY A 154 2.52 -8.77 0.26
CA GLY A 154 1.67 -7.66 -0.18
C GLY A 154 2.03 -6.38 0.55
N PHE A 155 1.26 -5.32 0.32
CA PHE A 155 1.49 -4.00 0.90
C PHE A 155 0.60 -3.75 2.10
N CYS A 156 1.16 -3.23 3.17
CA CYS A 156 0.42 -2.80 4.34
C CYS A 156 -0.49 -1.60 4.01
N VAL A 157 -1.77 -1.69 4.31
CA VAL A 157 -2.72 -0.58 4.18
C VAL A 157 -3.33 -0.16 5.51
N GLY A 158 -3.12 -0.96 6.56
CA GLY A 158 -3.63 -0.69 7.91
C GLY A 158 -3.43 -1.86 8.84
N GLU A 159 -3.95 -1.72 10.05
CA GLU A 159 -4.05 -2.81 11.01
C GLU A 159 -5.38 -2.74 11.75
N GLU A 160 -5.92 -3.89 12.10
CA GLU A 160 -7.14 -4.03 12.86
C GLU A 160 -7.01 -5.24 13.79
N GLY A 161 -7.12 -4.99 15.10
CA GLY A 161 -6.99 -6.03 16.12
C GLY A 161 -5.66 -6.81 15.99
N GLY A 162 -5.75 -8.14 15.89
CA GLY A 162 -4.63 -9.05 15.74
C GLY A 162 -4.12 -9.24 14.30
N SER A 163 -4.54 -8.41 13.32
CA SER A 163 -4.26 -8.59 11.90
C SER A 163 -3.72 -7.30 11.26
N TYR A 164 -2.99 -7.46 10.16
CA TYR A 164 -2.69 -6.39 9.20
C TYR A 164 -3.68 -6.46 8.04
N ALA A 165 -4.20 -5.30 7.62
CA ALA A 165 -4.90 -5.16 6.34
C ALA A 165 -3.84 -5.07 5.23
N VAL A 166 -3.88 -6.00 4.28
CA VAL A 166 -2.85 -6.19 3.25
C VAL A 166 -3.47 -6.11 1.86
N LEU A 167 -3.00 -5.15 1.06
CA LEU A 167 -3.31 -5.06 -0.37
C LEU A 167 -2.34 -5.99 -1.12
N GLY A 168 -2.86 -7.03 -1.76
CA GLY A 168 -2.04 -8.03 -2.44
C GLY A 168 -2.73 -8.72 -3.60
N GLY A 169 -1.94 -9.29 -4.48
CA GLY A 169 -2.39 -10.19 -5.53
C GLY A 169 -2.57 -11.62 -5.01
N ASN A 170 -3.29 -12.42 -5.77
CA ASN A 170 -3.58 -13.82 -5.42
C ASN A 170 -4.25 -13.99 -4.05
N GLN A 171 -5.07 -13.04 -3.65
CA GLN A 171 -5.91 -13.09 -2.45
C GLN A 171 -7.34 -13.41 -2.89
N SER A 172 -7.80 -14.64 -2.66
CA SER A 172 -9.06 -15.18 -3.21
C SER A 172 -9.13 -15.00 -4.74
N ASN A 173 -8.02 -15.36 -5.41
CA ASN A 173 -7.87 -15.31 -6.86
C ASN A 173 -7.98 -13.88 -7.46
N ALA A 174 -7.73 -12.85 -6.66
CA ALA A 174 -7.89 -11.45 -7.06
C ALA A 174 -6.85 -10.53 -6.41
N VAL A 175 -6.84 -9.26 -6.85
CA VAL A 175 -6.20 -8.17 -6.13
C VAL A 175 -7.21 -7.63 -5.13
N THR A 176 -6.97 -7.84 -3.84
CA THR A 176 -7.88 -7.43 -2.76
C THR A 176 -7.13 -6.86 -1.56
N ILE A 177 -7.87 -6.33 -0.60
CA ILE A 177 -7.37 -6.07 0.75
C ILE A 177 -7.88 -7.20 1.65
N ALA A 178 -6.95 -7.95 2.24
CA ALA A 178 -7.26 -9.06 3.13
C ALA A 178 -6.62 -8.86 4.51
N ASN A 179 -7.30 -9.32 5.57
CA ASN A 179 -6.75 -9.31 6.92
C ASN A 179 -5.89 -10.56 7.15
N ILE A 180 -4.61 -10.35 7.49
CA ILE A 180 -3.65 -11.43 7.76
C ILE A 180 -3.14 -11.31 9.19
N ALA A 181 -3.20 -12.40 9.96
CA ALA A 181 -2.80 -12.43 11.36
C ALA A 181 -1.36 -11.94 11.55
N LYS A 182 -1.14 -11.05 12.52
CA LYS A 182 0.18 -10.50 12.89
C LYS A 182 1.19 -11.58 13.26
N SER A 183 0.74 -12.67 13.86
CA SER A 183 1.57 -13.83 14.22
C SER A 183 2.23 -14.53 13.03
N ARG A 184 1.73 -14.30 11.81
CA ARG A 184 2.31 -14.86 10.58
C ARG A 184 3.37 -13.95 9.95
N LEU A 185 3.56 -12.72 10.45
CA LEU A 185 4.52 -11.76 9.88
C LEU A 185 5.95 -12.28 10.07
N ILE A 186 6.69 -12.37 8.97
CA ILE A 186 8.13 -12.71 8.94
C ILE A 186 8.96 -11.45 8.86
N ALA A 187 8.58 -10.50 7.98
CA ALA A 187 9.32 -9.28 7.75
C ALA A 187 8.40 -8.14 7.28
N ALA A 188 8.79 -6.91 7.63
CA ALA A 188 8.28 -5.69 7.04
C ALA A 188 9.45 -4.94 6.39
N ARG A 189 9.30 -4.56 5.12
CA ARG A 189 10.38 -4.04 4.29
C ARG A 189 9.96 -2.75 3.59
N TRP A 190 10.91 -1.86 3.36
CA TRP A 190 10.72 -0.57 2.70
C TRP A 190 11.72 -0.39 1.57
N PRO A 191 11.34 0.19 0.43
CA PRO A 191 12.28 0.42 -0.67
C PRO A 191 13.52 1.18 -0.22
N ALA A 192 14.70 0.72 -0.66
CA ALA A 192 15.98 1.31 -0.27
C ALA A 192 16.16 2.70 -0.91
N THR A 193 15.68 2.87 -2.14
CA THR A 193 15.84 4.11 -2.92
C THR A 193 14.80 5.18 -2.60
N PHE A 194 13.74 4.85 -1.82
CA PHE A 194 12.69 5.79 -1.48
C PHE A 194 12.91 6.43 -0.11
N ALA A 195 13.34 7.69 -0.11
CA ALA A 195 13.78 8.41 1.10
C ALA A 195 12.65 8.93 1.99
N ALA A 196 11.37 8.96 1.51
CA ALA A 196 10.27 9.44 2.33
C ALA A 196 10.11 8.59 3.60
N GLN A 197 9.85 9.26 4.73
CA GLN A 197 9.60 8.57 5.99
C GLN A 197 8.30 7.77 5.89
N PRO A 198 8.28 6.54 6.43
CA PRO A 198 7.06 5.76 6.50
C PRO A 198 5.97 6.52 7.26
N ILE A 199 4.76 6.58 6.72
CA ILE A 199 3.59 7.09 7.42
C ILE A 199 3.15 5.99 8.38
N TYR A 200 3.35 6.20 9.69
CA TYR A 200 2.91 5.24 10.69
C TYR A 200 1.38 5.16 10.68
N LEU A 201 0.88 3.93 10.70
CA LEU A 201 -0.54 3.69 10.83
C LEU A 201 -0.99 4.15 12.22
N PRO A 202 -2.07 4.93 12.34
CA PRO A 202 -2.64 5.20 13.64
C PRO A 202 -3.08 3.88 14.26
N GLN A 203 -2.55 3.55 15.44
CA GLN A 203 -3.06 2.43 16.22
C GLN A 203 -4.53 2.73 16.56
N THR A 204 -5.45 1.98 16.01
CA THR A 204 -6.81 1.96 16.49
C THR A 204 -6.79 1.27 17.85
N ARG A 205 -6.80 2.05 18.94
CA ARG A 205 -7.05 1.48 20.27
C ARG A 205 -8.41 0.82 20.18
N GLY A 206 -8.41 -0.51 20.24
CA GLY A 206 -9.62 -1.26 20.48
C GLY A 206 -10.24 -0.77 21.79
N GLY A 207 -11.50 -0.32 21.72
CA GLY A 207 -12.34 -0.10 22.89
C GLY A 207 -12.91 -1.42 23.35
#